data_075b5e2d0bfdc6f3ee28a5f157bf24c1
#
_entry.id   075b5e2d0bfdc6f3ee28a5f157bf24c1
#
_cell.length_a   1.000
_cell.length_b   1.000
_cell.length_c   1.000
_cell.angle_alpha   90.00
_cell.angle_beta   90.00
_cell.angle_gamma   90.00
#
_symmetry.space_group_name_H-M   'P 1'
#
loop_
_entity.id
_entity.type
_entity.pdbx_description
1 polymer ?
#
loop_
_entity_poly.entity_id
_entity_poly.type
_entity_poly.pdbx_seq_one_letter_code
_entity_poly.pdbx_strand_id
1 'polypeptide(L)'
;MLFGGKKDAERTVLILDVESGSVGSALVQLMPDKQPKLSGEMRSHAPLSMNRTGLKLSSDIQNAARDAVRNAAGVAARLRLHPKAAALGRVGSVAVFLSPPWGKPNLASGAPDFMQEMSQYLRGEVGAAFADTPVSFYTSAGAAAFGARALFAPEPCLVCSITGEVSELMRMDNEGVRAHATIPTGFNSLLRTLRAHGGISEAEARSAARLPFETKHIKEPFAAAAAHFAGQFKDATKELLSPGDVFRVRVIGHEPVGEWFAQAIAMDESLAELFPQGGEVRAVRSHHVTPHIEAHAENPDLMLMLNALFVDSHFNN
;
A
#
# COMPACT_ATOMS: atom_id res chain seq x y z
N MET A 1 -1.54 -7.74 23.95
CA MET A 1 -0.60 -8.85 24.17
C MET A 1 -1.27 -10.14 23.67
N LEU A 2 -1.12 -10.48 22.38
CA LEU A 2 -1.75 -11.67 21.76
C LEU A 2 -0.72 -12.67 21.20
N PHE A 3 0.58 -12.44 21.40
CA PHE A 3 1.62 -13.24 20.75
C PHE A 3 2.62 -13.89 21.72
N GLY A 4 2.17 -14.22 22.93
CA GLY A 4 2.95 -14.98 23.92
C GLY A 4 3.00 -16.49 23.61
N GLY A 5 3.49 -16.88 22.43
CA GLY A 5 3.77 -18.26 22.08
C GLY A 5 5.27 -18.45 21.81
N LYS A 6 5.84 -19.60 22.17
CA LYS A 6 7.25 -19.96 22.04
C LYS A 6 7.91 -19.32 20.80
N LYS A 7 8.98 -18.55 21.01
CA LYS A 7 9.78 -17.84 19.99
C LYS A 7 10.40 -18.74 18.90
N ASP A 8 10.29 -20.06 19.01
CA ASP A 8 11.05 -21.00 18.19
C ASP A 8 10.24 -21.74 17.10
N ALA A 9 8.98 -21.37 16.86
CA ALA A 9 8.14 -22.07 15.89
C ALA A 9 7.93 -21.25 14.62
N GLU A 10 8.21 -21.85 13.48
CA GLU A 10 7.82 -21.39 12.16
C GLU A 10 6.30 -21.08 12.11
N ARG A 11 5.94 -19.88 11.62
CA ARG A 11 4.55 -19.41 11.59
C ARG A 11 4.20 -18.89 10.22
N THR A 12 2.98 -19.16 9.78
CA THR A 12 2.43 -18.56 8.56
C THR A 12 1.39 -17.52 8.92
N VAL A 13 1.56 -16.33 8.40
CA VAL A 13 0.63 -15.20 8.51
C VAL A 13 0.02 -14.93 7.14
N LEU A 14 -1.30 -14.82 7.05
CA LEU A 14 -1.96 -14.24 5.89
C LEU A 14 -1.90 -12.71 6.03
N ILE A 15 -1.33 -12.05 5.06
CA ILE A 15 -1.41 -10.59 4.92
C ILE A 15 -2.57 -10.24 3.99
N LEU A 16 -3.39 -9.28 4.41
CA LEU A 16 -4.39 -8.60 3.58
C LEU A 16 -4.05 -7.11 3.56
N ASP A 17 -3.80 -6.57 2.39
CA ASP A 17 -3.52 -5.15 2.16
C ASP A 17 -4.75 -4.51 1.49
N VAL A 18 -5.52 -3.73 2.26
CA VAL A 18 -6.81 -3.17 1.86
C VAL A 18 -6.65 -1.70 1.54
N GLU A 19 -6.56 -1.39 0.26
CA GLU A 19 -6.49 -0.04 -0.27
C GLU A 19 -7.83 0.45 -0.82
N SER A 20 -7.89 1.72 -1.16
CA SER A 20 -9.09 2.32 -1.77
C SER A 20 -9.30 1.97 -3.25
N GLY A 21 -8.40 1.22 -3.87
CA GLY A 21 -8.47 0.81 -5.28
C GLY A 21 -8.32 -0.70 -5.50
N SER A 22 -7.84 -1.43 -4.50
CA SER A 22 -7.53 -2.86 -4.62
C SER A 22 -7.38 -3.52 -3.25
N VAL A 23 -7.39 -4.85 -3.24
CA VAL A 23 -7.02 -5.63 -2.07
C VAL A 23 -5.96 -6.65 -2.46
N GLY A 24 -4.80 -6.55 -1.81
CA GLY A 24 -3.70 -7.51 -1.93
C GLY A 24 -3.79 -8.62 -0.90
N SER A 25 -3.30 -9.81 -1.22
CA SER A 25 -3.13 -10.92 -0.27
C SER A 25 -1.83 -11.67 -0.53
N ALA A 26 -1.19 -12.13 0.54
CA ALA A 26 -0.02 -13.01 0.47
C ALA A 26 0.10 -13.86 1.73
N LEU A 27 0.73 -15.01 1.60
CA LEU A 27 1.15 -15.86 2.72
C LEU A 27 2.61 -15.52 3.07
N VAL A 28 2.86 -15.18 4.33
CA VAL A 28 4.19 -14.89 4.85
C VAL A 28 4.58 -15.96 5.85
N GLN A 29 5.67 -16.64 5.58
CA GLN A 29 6.30 -17.57 6.50
C GLN A 29 7.36 -16.83 7.32
N LEU A 30 7.13 -16.75 8.61
CA LEU A 30 8.03 -16.18 9.58
C LEU A 30 8.87 -17.29 10.20
N MET A 31 10.17 -17.09 10.22
CA MET A 31 11.13 -18.04 10.75
C MET A 31 12.10 -17.29 11.68
N PRO A 32 12.40 -17.84 12.87
CA PRO A 32 13.42 -17.25 13.73
C PRO A 32 14.75 -17.09 12.99
N ASP A 33 15.37 -15.93 13.14
CA ASP A 33 16.71 -15.61 12.61
C ASP A 33 16.89 -15.78 11.08
N LYS A 34 15.77 -15.78 10.32
CA LYS A 34 15.78 -15.84 8.86
C LYS A 34 14.87 -14.77 8.27
N GLN A 35 15.14 -14.45 7.00
CA GLN A 35 14.26 -13.56 6.23
C GLN A 35 12.86 -14.19 6.11
N PRO A 36 11.79 -13.38 6.25
CA PRO A 36 10.44 -13.84 5.98
C PRO A 36 10.30 -14.24 4.51
N LYS A 37 9.50 -15.29 4.25
CA LYS A 37 9.22 -15.75 2.89
C LYS A 37 7.83 -15.35 2.47
N LEU A 38 7.73 -14.63 1.36
CA LEU A 38 6.48 -14.19 0.76
C LEU A 38 6.06 -15.15 -0.36
N SER A 39 4.82 -15.60 -0.35
CA SER A 39 4.29 -16.56 -1.33
C SER A 39 2.81 -16.35 -1.60
N GLY A 40 2.38 -16.72 -2.82
CA GLY A 40 0.96 -16.67 -3.19
C GLY A 40 0.41 -15.26 -3.28
N GLU A 41 1.25 -14.31 -3.68
CA GLU A 41 0.87 -12.92 -3.87
C GLU A 41 -0.22 -12.79 -4.93
N MET A 42 -1.29 -12.10 -4.58
CA MET A 42 -2.38 -11.77 -5.49
C MET A 42 -2.95 -10.40 -5.16
N ARG A 43 -3.43 -9.69 -6.17
CA ARG A 43 -4.13 -8.42 -5.98
C ARG A 43 -5.42 -8.39 -6.81
N SER A 44 -6.53 -8.15 -6.11
CA SER A 44 -7.86 -7.97 -6.69
C SER A 44 -8.17 -6.47 -6.79
N HIS A 45 -8.44 -5.98 -7.99
CA HIS A 45 -8.74 -4.57 -8.23
C HIS A 45 -10.24 -4.30 -8.16
N ALA A 46 -10.61 -3.22 -7.50
CA ALA A 46 -11.96 -2.67 -7.61
C ALA A 46 -12.16 -2.03 -8.99
N PRO A 47 -13.37 -2.10 -9.58
CA PRO A 47 -13.68 -1.44 -10.85
C PRO A 47 -13.43 0.06 -10.78
N LEU A 48 -12.87 0.65 -11.83
CA LEU A 48 -12.68 2.10 -11.93
C LEU A 48 -14.01 2.78 -12.24
N SER A 49 -14.60 3.49 -11.28
CA SER A 49 -15.81 4.29 -11.49
C SER A 49 -15.46 5.75 -11.73
N MET A 50 -16.11 6.38 -12.73
CA MET A 50 -15.96 7.81 -13.01
C MET A 50 -16.69 8.67 -11.94
N ASN A 51 -17.84 8.19 -11.43
CA ASN A 51 -18.63 8.85 -10.40
C ASN A 51 -18.76 7.88 -9.21
N ARG A 52 -17.89 8.03 -8.22
CA ARG A 52 -17.86 7.14 -7.06
C ARG A 52 -18.48 7.78 -5.83
N THR A 53 -19.50 7.14 -5.27
CA THR A 53 -19.97 7.45 -3.91
C THR A 53 -19.19 6.60 -2.90
N GLY A 54 -19.12 7.05 -1.65
CA GLY A 54 -18.45 6.28 -0.58
C GLY A 54 -19.03 4.87 -0.39
N LEU A 55 -20.37 4.73 -0.49
CA LEU A 55 -21.04 3.43 -0.39
C LEU A 55 -20.68 2.48 -1.52
N LYS A 56 -20.60 2.98 -2.77
CA LYS A 56 -20.16 2.16 -3.89
C LYS A 56 -18.71 1.75 -3.77
N LEU A 57 -17.84 2.66 -3.33
CA LEU A 57 -16.45 2.35 -3.05
C LEU A 57 -16.33 1.23 -2.01
N SER A 58 -17.07 1.33 -0.90
CA SER A 58 -17.09 0.32 0.15
C SER A 58 -17.50 -1.04 -0.40
N SER A 59 -18.60 -1.12 -1.16
CA SER A 59 -19.07 -2.37 -1.77
C SER A 59 -18.06 -2.96 -2.75
N ASP A 60 -17.45 -2.14 -3.60
CA ASP A 60 -16.46 -2.61 -4.58
C ASP A 60 -15.21 -3.17 -3.89
N ILE A 61 -14.73 -2.53 -2.80
CA ILE A 61 -13.59 -3.01 -2.03
C ILE A 61 -13.94 -4.25 -1.20
N GLN A 62 -15.16 -4.36 -0.65
CA GLN A 62 -15.63 -5.57 0.01
C GLN A 62 -15.63 -6.77 -0.95
N ASN A 63 -16.06 -6.59 -2.20
CA ASN A 63 -15.98 -7.65 -3.22
C ASN A 63 -14.54 -8.03 -3.53
N ALA A 64 -13.64 -7.06 -3.72
CA ALA A 64 -12.21 -7.32 -3.94
C ALA A 64 -11.58 -8.04 -2.74
N ALA A 65 -11.96 -7.69 -1.51
CA ALA A 65 -11.51 -8.34 -0.28
C ALA A 65 -11.97 -9.80 -0.19
N ARG A 66 -13.24 -10.07 -0.52
CA ARG A 66 -13.75 -11.43 -0.61
C ARG A 66 -12.96 -12.29 -1.59
N ASP A 67 -12.67 -11.74 -2.77
CA ASP A 67 -11.89 -12.44 -3.79
C ASP A 67 -10.44 -12.68 -3.31
N ALA A 68 -9.81 -11.71 -2.67
CA ALA A 68 -8.47 -11.85 -2.12
C ALA A 68 -8.41 -12.93 -1.02
N VAL A 69 -9.39 -12.97 -0.10
CA VAL A 69 -9.48 -14.00 0.95
C VAL A 69 -9.71 -15.39 0.36
N ARG A 70 -10.62 -15.53 -0.62
CA ARG A 70 -10.88 -16.81 -1.31
C ARG A 70 -9.65 -17.31 -2.05
N ASN A 71 -8.96 -16.42 -2.77
CA ASN A 71 -7.73 -16.75 -3.47
C ASN A 71 -6.65 -17.23 -2.50
N ALA A 72 -6.44 -16.52 -1.39
CA ALA A 72 -5.49 -16.90 -0.36
C ALA A 72 -5.84 -18.28 0.27
N ALA A 73 -7.12 -18.53 0.54
CA ALA A 73 -7.59 -19.84 1.02
C ALA A 73 -7.30 -20.95 0.02
N GLY A 74 -7.52 -20.70 -1.27
CA GLY A 74 -7.19 -21.64 -2.36
C GLY A 74 -5.70 -21.93 -2.46
N VAL A 75 -4.84 -20.91 -2.31
CA VAL A 75 -3.37 -21.06 -2.26
C VAL A 75 -2.97 -21.89 -1.05
N ALA A 76 -3.46 -21.52 0.15
CA ALA A 76 -3.16 -22.23 1.39
C ALA A 76 -3.58 -23.71 1.33
N ALA A 77 -4.76 -23.99 0.73
CA ALA A 77 -5.23 -25.37 0.55
C ALA A 77 -4.30 -26.17 -0.36
N ARG A 78 -3.86 -25.61 -1.49
CA ARG A 78 -2.91 -26.27 -2.40
C ARG A 78 -1.56 -26.53 -1.72
N LEU A 79 -1.03 -25.57 -0.98
CA LEU A 79 0.23 -25.71 -0.26
C LEU A 79 0.17 -26.81 0.81
N ARG A 80 -0.97 -26.95 1.51
CA ARG A 80 -1.18 -28.05 2.47
C ARG A 80 -1.06 -29.45 1.86
N LEU A 81 -1.41 -29.60 0.59
CA LEU A 81 -1.28 -30.86 -0.13
C LEU A 81 0.14 -31.15 -0.60
N HIS A 82 1.03 -30.16 -0.59
CA HIS A 82 2.40 -30.31 -1.05
C HIS A 82 3.34 -30.63 0.14
N PRO A 83 3.98 -31.80 0.22
CA PRO A 83 4.73 -32.23 1.42
C PRO A 83 5.77 -31.24 1.92
N LYS A 84 6.49 -30.55 1.01
CA LYS A 84 7.54 -29.57 1.34
C LYS A 84 7.02 -28.18 1.71
N ALA A 85 5.75 -27.88 1.44
CA ALA A 85 5.16 -26.57 1.67
C ALA A 85 3.92 -26.63 2.59
N ALA A 86 3.64 -27.79 3.19
CA ALA A 86 2.44 -28.00 4.01
C ALA A 86 2.37 -27.04 5.23
N ALA A 87 3.52 -26.69 5.80
CA ALA A 87 3.60 -25.72 6.90
C ALA A 87 3.12 -24.33 6.45
N LEU A 88 3.56 -23.87 5.27
CA LEU A 88 3.17 -22.57 4.69
C LEU A 88 1.65 -22.50 4.41
N GLY A 89 1.01 -23.60 4.14
CA GLY A 89 -0.45 -23.66 3.98
C GLY A 89 -1.26 -23.59 5.29
N ARG A 90 -0.63 -23.63 6.46
CA ARG A 90 -1.28 -23.56 7.77
C ARG A 90 -1.25 -22.15 8.32
N VAL A 91 -2.24 -21.35 7.95
CA VAL A 91 -2.36 -19.96 8.41
C VAL A 91 -2.65 -19.95 9.92
N GLY A 92 -1.72 -19.38 10.71
CA GLY A 92 -1.84 -19.26 12.15
C GLY A 92 -2.42 -17.93 12.63
N SER A 93 -2.34 -16.89 11.80
CA SER A 93 -2.92 -15.56 12.07
C SER A 93 -3.12 -14.77 10.77
N VAL A 94 -3.94 -13.72 10.83
CA VAL A 94 -4.17 -12.79 9.73
C VAL A 94 -3.81 -11.38 10.17
N ALA A 95 -2.97 -10.72 9.38
CA ALA A 95 -2.62 -9.32 9.54
C ALA A 95 -3.29 -8.51 8.41
N VAL A 96 -4.18 -7.62 8.78
CA VAL A 96 -4.91 -6.75 7.86
C VAL A 96 -4.35 -5.34 7.95
N PHE A 97 -3.91 -4.80 6.81
CA PHE A 97 -3.43 -3.44 6.67
C PHE A 97 -4.49 -2.59 5.98
N LEU A 98 -4.92 -1.52 6.64
CA LEU A 98 -5.97 -0.65 6.15
C LEU A 98 -5.39 0.69 5.72
N SER A 99 -5.58 1.06 4.47
CA SER A 99 -5.33 2.41 3.93
C SER A 99 -6.57 3.30 4.06
N PRO A 100 -6.48 4.62 3.97
CA PRO A 100 -7.65 5.47 3.91
C PRO A 100 -8.60 5.12 2.74
N PRO A 101 -9.90 5.26 2.94
CA PRO A 101 -10.59 5.79 4.12
C PRO A 101 -10.77 4.76 5.27
N TRP A 102 -10.35 3.50 5.07
CA TRP A 102 -10.57 2.39 6.01
C TRP A 102 -9.64 2.43 7.23
N GLY A 103 -8.47 3.07 7.11
CA GLY A 103 -7.43 3.11 8.14
C GLY A 103 -7.62 4.16 9.23
N LYS A 104 -8.68 4.99 9.15
CA LYS A 104 -8.97 6.05 10.13
C LYS A 104 -10.42 6.00 10.59
N PRO A 105 -10.68 6.13 11.91
CA PRO A 105 -12.06 6.29 12.38
C PRO A 105 -12.63 7.60 11.87
N ASN A 106 -13.89 7.58 11.43
CA ASN A 106 -14.61 8.79 11.09
C ASN A 106 -15.13 9.43 12.38
N LEU A 107 -14.55 10.54 12.80
CA LEU A 107 -14.95 11.26 14.02
C LEU A 107 -16.10 12.24 13.79
N ALA A 108 -16.59 12.40 12.54
CA ALA A 108 -17.71 13.27 12.26
C ALA A 108 -19.04 12.63 12.75
N SER A 109 -19.81 13.36 13.52
CA SER A 109 -21.10 12.89 14.04
C SER A 109 -22.07 12.58 12.85
N GLY A 110 -22.59 11.34 12.85
CA GLY A 110 -23.57 10.89 11.85
C GLY A 110 -22.99 10.41 10.53
N ALA A 111 -21.67 10.42 10.34
CA ALA A 111 -21.03 9.83 9.17
C ALA A 111 -20.74 8.33 9.38
N PRO A 112 -20.76 7.50 8.31
CA PRO A 112 -20.42 6.08 8.42
C PRO A 112 -19.01 5.87 8.96
N ASP A 113 -18.84 4.98 9.93
CA ASP A 113 -17.51 4.53 10.37
C ASP A 113 -17.01 3.42 9.42
N PHE A 114 -16.43 3.83 8.32
CA PHE A 114 -15.89 2.91 7.30
C PHE A 114 -14.84 1.96 7.86
N MET A 115 -14.08 2.37 8.88
CA MET A 115 -13.09 1.50 9.52
C MET A 115 -13.78 0.36 10.27
N GLN A 116 -14.82 0.66 11.06
CA GLN A 116 -15.56 -0.36 11.80
C GLN A 116 -16.28 -1.31 10.85
N GLU A 117 -16.99 -0.78 9.85
CA GLU A 117 -17.71 -1.59 8.85
C GLU A 117 -16.78 -2.53 8.10
N MET A 118 -15.64 -2.02 7.59
CA MET A 118 -14.66 -2.81 6.86
C MET A 118 -14.01 -3.86 7.76
N SER A 119 -13.64 -3.51 8.99
CA SER A 119 -13.05 -4.44 9.94
C SER A 119 -14.00 -5.57 10.31
N GLN A 120 -15.28 -5.27 10.51
CA GLN A 120 -16.30 -6.29 10.79
C GLN A 120 -16.52 -7.21 9.59
N TYR A 121 -16.61 -6.63 8.39
CA TYR A 121 -16.74 -7.39 7.13
C TYR A 121 -15.57 -8.36 6.94
N LEU A 122 -14.34 -7.87 7.08
CA LEU A 122 -13.12 -8.69 6.92
C LEU A 122 -13.03 -9.79 7.95
N ARG A 123 -13.42 -9.56 9.22
CA ARG A 123 -13.50 -10.63 10.23
C ARG A 123 -14.46 -11.73 9.81
N GLY A 124 -15.60 -11.38 9.20
CA GLY A 124 -16.57 -12.35 8.68
C GLY A 124 -16.00 -13.17 7.53
N GLU A 125 -15.42 -12.54 6.51
CA GLU A 125 -14.85 -13.22 5.35
C GLU A 125 -13.65 -14.12 5.74
N VAL A 126 -12.76 -13.62 6.61
CA VAL A 126 -11.63 -14.39 7.13
C VAL A 126 -12.12 -15.57 7.98
N GLY A 127 -13.08 -15.36 8.88
CA GLY A 127 -13.63 -16.42 9.73
C GLY A 127 -14.28 -17.54 8.93
N ALA A 128 -14.92 -17.20 7.80
CA ALA A 128 -15.52 -18.19 6.90
C ALA A 128 -14.45 -19.03 6.14
N ALA A 129 -13.29 -18.44 5.83
CA ALA A 129 -12.24 -19.10 5.07
C ALA A 129 -11.17 -19.78 5.95
N PHE A 130 -10.91 -19.21 7.14
CA PHE A 130 -9.86 -19.62 8.08
C PHE A 130 -10.46 -19.63 9.50
N ALA A 131 -11.21 -20.67 9.81
CA ALA A 131 -11.87 -20.81 11.11
C ALA A 131 -10.87 -20.68 12.28
N ASP A 132 -11.30 -20.01 13.35
CA ASP A 132 -10.56 -19.81 14.60
C ASP A 132 -9.19 -19.10 14.45
N THR A 133 -8.94 -18.47 13.29
CA THR A 133 -7.68 -17.75 13.04
C THR A 133 -7.78 -16.31 13.56
N PRO A 134 -6.87 -15.86 14.46
CA PRO A 134 -6.89 -14.50 15.00
C PRO A 134 -6.60 -13.47 13.90
N VAL A 135 -7.34 -12.34 13.93
CA VAL A 135 -7.22 -11.25 12.96
C VAL A 135 -6.78 -9.98 13.68
N SER A 136 -5.65 -9.43 13.28
CA SER A 136 -5.11 -8.17 13.76
C SER A 136 -5.19 -7.11 12.66
N PHE A 137 -5.48 -5.86 13.05
CA PHE A 137 -5.61 -4.73 12.13
C PHE A 137 -4.50 -3.71 12.37
N TYR A 138 -3.91 -3.24 11.28
CA TYR A 138 -2.84 -2.25 11.23
C TYR A 138 -3.18 -1.18 10.21
N THR A 139 -2.48 -0.06 10.24
CA THR A 139 -2.57 0.96 9.17
C THR A 139 -1.48 0.71 8.13
N SER A 140 -1.81 0.83 6.85
CA SER A 140 -0.82 0.75 5.77
C SER A 140 0.23 1.87 5.89
N ALA A 141 -0.18 3.04 6.39
CA ALA A 141 0.73 4.13 6.72
C ALA A 141 1.82 3.72 7.73
N GLY A 142 1.43 2.96 8.77
CA GLY A 142 2.38 2.43 9.75
C GLY A 142 3.41 1.49 9.12
N ALA A 143 2.97 0.60 8.24
CA ALA A 143 3.86 -0.31 7.53
C ALA A 143 4.77 0.44 6.53
N ALA A 144 4.23 1.42 5.81
CA ALA A 144 5.01 2.27 4.88
C ALA A 144 6.08 3.07 5.63
N ALA A 145 5.73 3.68 6.76
CA ALA A 145 6.67 4.41 7.62
C ALA A 145 7.76 3.49 8.19
N PHE A 146 7.37 2.31 8.68
CA PHE A 146 8.32 1.30 9.16
C PHE A 146 9.27 0.86 8.03
N GLY A 147 8.73 0.54 6.85
CA GLY A 147 9.52 0.15 5.69
C GLY A 147 10.50 1.23 5.25
N ALA A 148 10.05 2.48 5.15
CA ALA A 148 10.93 3.60 4.83
C ALA A 148 12.09 3.73 5.82
N ARG A 149 11.83 3.55 7.13
CA ARG A 149 12.86 3.60 8.17
C ARG A 149 13.81 2.40 8.14
N ALA A 150 13.30 1.21 7.82
CA ALA A 150 14.10 -0.01 7.76
C ALA A 150 15.02 -0.06 6.53
N LEU A 151 14.57 0.53 5.41
CA LEU A 151 15.26 0.46 4.11
C LEU A 151 16.23 1.62 3.87
N PHE A 152 16.01 2.76 4.52
CA PHE A 152 16.82 3.96 4.32
C PHE A 152 17.40 4.44 5.65
N ALA A 153 18.50 5.19 5.58
CA ALA A 153 19.09 5.79 6.77
C ALA A 153 18.05 6.58 7.60
N PRO A 154 18.17 6.60 8.93
CA PRO A 154 17.24 7.28 9.82
C PRO A 154 17.40 8.80 9.72
N GLU A 155 17.04 9.36 8.57
CA GLU A 155 17.09 10.79 8.29
C GLU A 155 15.67 11.34 8.15
N PRO A 156 15.44 12.62 8.52
CA PRO A 156 14.15 13.25 8.31
C PRO A 156 13.71 13.14 6.85
N CYS A 157 12.49 12.68 6.62
CA CYS A 157 11.95 12.52 5.27
C CYS A 157 10.43 12.68 5.24
N LEU A 158 9.91 12.92 4.04
CA LEU A 158 8.50 12.74 3.73
C LEU A 158 8.31 11.36 3.10
N VAL A 159 7.37 10.59 3.61
CA VAL A 159 6.91 9.35 3.00
C VAL A 159 5.55 9.60 2.37
N CYS A 160 5.47 9.44 1.04
CA CYS A 160 4.23 9.57 0.28
C CYS A 160 3.77 8.18 -0.17
N SER A 161 2.73 7.66 0.45
CA SER A 161 2.13 6.36 0.10
C SER A 161 0.96 6.56 -0.85
N ILE A 162 1.06 6.04 -2.06
CA ILE A 162 0.08 6.18 -3.13
C ILE A 162 -0.82 4.94 -3.15
N THR A 163 -2.11 5.16 -2.91
CA THR A 163 -3.13 4.11 -3.03
C THR A 163 -4.11 4.39 -4.18
N GLY A 164 -5.24 3.72 -4.24
CA GLY A 164 -6.19 3.87 -5.34
C GLY A 164 -6.79 5.27 -5.45
N GLU A 165 -7.52 5.71 -4.44
CA GLU A 165 -8.26 6.99 -4.48
C GLU A 165 -7.54 8.14 -3.79
N VAL A 166 -6.65 7.84 -2.86
CA VAL A 166 -5.97 8.82 -2.02
C VAL A 166 -4.48 8.51 -1.93
N SER A 167 -3.71 9.52 -1.51
CA SER A 167 -2.33 9.33 -1.09
C SER A 167 -2.15 9.82 0.34
N GLU A 168 -1.28 9.19 1.09
CA GLU A 168 -0.94 9.58 2.45
C GLU A 168 0.46 10.19 2.48
N LEU A 169 0.59 11.35 3.08
CA LEU A 169 1.86 12.02 3.26
C LEU A 169 2.22 12.05 4.75
N MET A 170 3.37 11.52 5.10
CA MET A 170 3.87 11.44 6.46
C MET A 170 5.20 12.16 6.57
N ARG A 171 5.32 13.05 7.54
CA ARG A 171 6.61 13.59 7.97
C ARG A 171 7.22 12.68 9.00
N MET A 172 8.42 12.23 8.73
CA MET A 172 9.18 11.32 9.60
C MET A 172 10.48 11.97 10.08
N ASP A 173 10.87 11.62 11.29
CA ASP A 173 12.21 11.86 11.83
C ASP A 173 12.77 10.57 12.47
N ASN A 174 13.88 10.71 13.22
CA ASN A 174 14.54 9.59 13.87
C ASN A 174 13.66 8.86 14.92
N GLU A 175 12.63 9.52 15.44
CA GLU A 175 11.75 8.96 16.46
C GLU A 175 10.46 8.36 15.86
N GLY A 176 10.14 8.67 14.59
CA GLY A 176 8.97 8.13 13.90
C GLY A 176 8.15 9.16 13.13
N VAL A 177 6.85 8.88 12.94
CA VAL A 177 5.91 9.76 12.27
C VAL A 177 5.53 10.93 13.18
N ARG A 178 5.80 12.17 12.74
CA ARG A 178 5.51 13.41 13.47
C ARG A 178 4.24 14.10 13.03
N ALA A 179 3.94 14.02 11.75
CA ALA A 179 2.75 14.64 11.18
C ALA A 179 2.28 13.83 9.98
N HIS A 180 1.01 13.98 9.66
CA HIS A 180 0.36 13.22 8.61
C HIS A 180 -0.69 14.06 7.91
N ALA A 181 -0.74 13.99 6.58
CA ALA A 181 -1.77 14.58 5.74
C ALA A 181 -2.29 13.56 4.74
N THR A 182 -3.51 13.78 4.24
CA THR A 182 -4.11 12.96 3.19
C THR A 182 -4.34 13.82 1.95
N ILE A 183 -3.86 13.35 0.82
CA ILE A 183 -4.06 13.98 -0.49
C ILE A 183 -5.22 13.25 -1.16
N PRO A 184 -6.31 13.95 -1.58
CA PRO A 184 -7.50 13.31 -2.16
C PRO A 184 -7.28 12.91 -3.64
N THR A 185 -6.07 12.46 -3.96
CA THR A 185 -5.64 12.00 -5.29
C THR A 185 -4.75 10.78 -5.12
N GLY A 186 -5.04 9.74 -5.88
CA GLY A 186 -4.27 8.50 -5.94
C GLY A 186 -4.21 7.96 -7.37
N PHE A 187 -3.82 6.70 -7.51
CA PHE A 187 -3.64 6.06 -8.82
C PHE A 187 -4.90 6.07 -9.69
N ASN A 188 -6.08 5.88 -9.10
CA ASN A 188 -7.33 5.89 -9.84
C ASN A 188 -7.67 7.27 -10.43
N SER A 189 -7.20 8.35 -9.80
CA SER A 189 -7.35 9.71 -10.35
C SER A 189 -6.54 9.87 -11.63
N LEU A 190 -5.30 9.35 -11.66
CA LEU A 190 -4.49 9.26 -12.88
C LEU A 190 -5.23 8.48 -13.97
N LEU A 191 -5.74 7.28 -13.65
CA LEU A 191 -6.47 6.46 -14.64
C LEU A 191 -7.71 7.16 -15.19
N ARG A 192 -8.46 7.89 -14.34
CA ARG A 192 -9.62 8.67 -14.80
C ARG A 192 -9.21 9.80 -15.74
N THR A 193 -8.13 10.50 -15.45
CA THR A 193 -7.59 11.55 -16.31
C THR A 193 -7.17 10.99 -17.66
N LEU A 194 -6.45 9.86 -17.69
CA LEU A 194 -6.07 9.18 -18.94
C LEU A 194 -7.29 8.76 -19.77
N ARG A 195 -8.32 8.23 -19.13
CA ARG A 195 -9.56 7.85 -19.82
C ARG A 195 -10.32 9.05 -20.37
N ALA A 196 -10.48 10.10 -19.55
CA ALA A 196 -11.28 11.27 -19.93
C ALA A 196 -10.64 12.05 -21.09
N HIS A 197 -9.32 12.20 -21.09
CA HIS A 197 -8.62 12.99 -22.12
C HIS A 197 -8.10 12.13 -23.29
N GLY A 198 -7.79 10.85 -23.02
CA GLY A 198 -7.28 9.94 -24.04
C GLY A 198 -8.36 9.17 -24.80
N GLY A 199 -9.63 9.19 -24.34
CA GLY A 199 -10.71 8.40 -24.95
C GLY A 199 -10.49 6.89 -24.89
N ILE A 200 -9.65 6.40 -23.98
CA ILE A 200 -9.23 5.00 -23.88
C ILE A 200 -10.01 4.22 -22.81
N SER A 201 -10.04 2.91 -22.96
CA SER A 201 -10.65 2.01 -21.98
C SER A 201 -9.88 1.97 -20.66
N GLU A 202 -10.48 1.40 -19.61
CA GLU A 202 -9.78 1.20 -18.32
C GLU A 202 -8.56 0.29 -18.46
N ALA A 203 -8.67 -0.78 -19.24
CA ALA A 203 -7.57 -1.72 -19.47
C ALA A 203 -6.39 -1.03 -20.18
N GLU A 204 -6.67 -0.21 -21.18
CA GLU A 204 -5.67 0.60 -21.88
C GLU A 204 -5.05 1.65 -20.96
N ALA A 205 -5.84 2.33 -20.12
CA ALA A 205 -5.33 3.31 -19.16
C ALA A 205 -4.41 2.64 -18.12
N ARG A 206 -4.78 1.47 -17.61
CA ARG A 206 -3.93 0.68 -16.69
C ARG A 206 -2.65 0.20 -17.38
N SER A 207 -2.74 -0.24 -18.63
CA SER A 207 -1.57 -0.63 -19.43
C SER A 207 -0.66 0.57 -19.69
N ALA A 208 -1.22 1.70 -20.11
CA ALA A 208 -0.48 2.93 -20.35
C ALA A 208 0.24 3.44 -19.10
N ALA A 209 -0.40 3.35 -17.93
CA ALA A 209 0.21 3.75 -16.65
C ALA A 209 1.39 2.84 -16.21
N ARG A 210 1.55 1.66 -16.83
CA ARG A 210 2.70 0.76 -16.60
C ARG A 210 3.86 0.99 -17.57
N LEU A 211 3.62 1.73 -18.66
CA LEU A 211 4.66 2.02 -19.65
C LEU A 211 5.37 3.32 -19.28
N PRO A 212 6.70 3.37 -19.28
CA PRO A 212 7.40 4.62 -19.12
C PRO A 212 7.00 5.55 -20.28
N PHE A 213 6.70 6.76 -20.00
CA PHE A 213 6.32 8.00 -20.73
C PHE A 213 6.53 8.10 -22.28
N GLU A 214 6.73 6.99 -22.99
CA GLU A 214 7.11 6.97 -24.40
C GLU A 214 5.96 7.15 -25.40
N THR A 215 4.71 7.03 -24.95
CA THR A 215 3.56 7.03 -25.84
C THR A 215 3.09 8.46 -26.12
N LYS A 216 3.34 8.99 -27.31
CA LYS A 216 3.05 10.37 -27.74
C LYS A 216 1.60 10.82 -27.48
N HIS A 217 0.61 9.94 -27.64
CA HIS A 217 -0.82 10.26 -27.53
C HIS A 217 -1.34 10.46 -26.08
N ILE A 218 -0.57 10.09 -25.08
CA ILE A 218 -0.94 10.20 -23.67
C ILE A 218 -0.06 11.18 -22.88
N LYS A 219 0.86 11.87 -23.55
CA LYS A 219 1.75 12.84 -22.90
C LYS A 219 0.98 13.97 -22.20
N GLU A 220 0.02 14.59 -22.89
CA GLU A 220 -0.77 15.69 -22.33
C GLU A 220 -1.64 15.26 -21.15
N PRO A 221 -2.43 14.18 -21.22
CA PRO A 221 -3.16 13.64 -20.08
C PRO A 221 -2.27 13.31 -18.88
N PHE A 222 -1.08 12.74 -19.12
CA PHE A 222 -0.11 12.48 -18.05
C PHE A 222 0.43 13.76 -17.43
N ALA A 223 0.76 14.77 -18.24
CA ALA A 223 1.24 16.06 -17.74
C ALA A 223 0.18 16.78 -16.91
N ALA A 224 -1.09 16.77 -17.34
CA ALA A 224 -2.20 17.35 -16.59
C ALA A 224 -2.42 16.65 -15.24
N ALA A 225 -2.37 15.31 -15.24
CA ALA A 225 -2.48 14.53 -14.00
C ALA A 225 -1.30 14.78 -13.05
N ALA A 226 -0.07 14.91 -13.59
CA ALA A 226 1.13 15.22 -12.82
C ALA A 226 1.04 16.58 -12.16
N ALA A 227 0.67 17.62 -12.91
CA ALA A 227 0.52 18.98 -12.38
C ALA A 227 -0.57 19.06 -11.30
N HIS A 228 -1.70 18.37 -11.51
CA HIS A 228 -2.77 18.30 -10.51
C HIS A 228 -2.30 17.65 -9.21
N PHE A 229 -1.62 16.51 -9.30
CA PHE A 229 -1.08 15.82 -8.12
C PHE A 229 -0.01 16.66 -7.42
N ALA A 230 0.93 17.22 -8.17
CA ALA A 230 2.03 18.03 -7.62
C ALA A 230 1.50 19.26 -6.88
N GLY A 231 0.45 19.92 -7.40
CA GLY A 231 -0.22 21.02 -6.69
C GLY A 231 -0.79 20.59 -5.34
N GLN A 232 -1.52 19.47 -5.30
CA GLN A 232 -2.06 18.97 -4.04
C GLN A 232 -0.98 18.46 -3.08
N PHE A 233 0.09 17.85 -3.60
CA PHE A 233 1.26 17.46 -2.82
C PHE A 233 1.93 18.70 -2.19
N LYS A 234 2.09 19.77 -2.96
CA LYS A 234 2.65 21.05 -2.48
C LYS A 234 1.84 21.61 -1.31
N ASP A 235 0.51 21.64 -1.44
CA ASP A 235 -0.36 22.17 -0.39
C ASP A 235 -0.31 21.31 0.88
N ALA A 236 -0.40 20.01 0.75
CA ALA A 236 -0.26 19.08 1.87
C ALA A 236 1.14 19.17 2.54
N THR A 237 2.19 19.37 1.75
CA THR A 237 3.55 19.50 2.24
C THR A 237 3.73 20.78 3.06
N LYS A 238 3.15 21.92 2.64
CA LYS A 238 3.20 23.17 3.40
C LYS A 238 2.62 23.05 4.82
N GLU A 239 1.62 22.20 5.00
CA GLU A 239 1.02 21.95 6.31
C GLU A 239 1.93 21.10 7.22
N LEU A 240 2.82 20.31 6.64
CA LEU A 240 3.66 19.36 7.37
C LEU A 240 5.07 19.91 7.66
N LEU A 241 5.56 20.87 6.87
CA LEU A 241 6.92 21.35 6.94
C LEU A 241 7.04 22.62 7.78
N SER A 242 8.19 22.73 8.45
CA SER A 242 8.66 23.99 9.04
C SER A 242 9.68 24.66 8.11
N PRO A 243 9.77 26.01 8.11
CA PRO A 243 10.79 26.71 7.32
C PRO A 243 12.20 26.21 7.65
N GLY A 244 12.98 25.90 6.61
CA GLY A 244 14.36 25.45 6.76
C GLY A 244 14.55 23.93 6.88
N ASP A 245 13.48 23.16 6.91
CA ASP A 245 13.57 21.69 6.86
C ASP A 245 14.18 21.26 5.51
N VAL A 246 15.18 20.37 5.55
CA VAL A 246 15.73 19.70 4.36
C VAL A 246 15.04 18.38 4.22
N PHE A 247 14.46 18.12 3.04
CA PHE A 247 13.65 16.91 2.90
C PHE A 247 14.07 15.99 1.76
N ARG A 248 14.03 14.71 2.12
CA ARG A 248 13.97 13.60 1.18
C ARG A 248 12.54 13.12 1.08
N VAL A 249 12.04 12.92 -0.13
CA VAL A 249 10.72 12.35 -0.37
C VAL A 249 10.88 10.89 -0.81
N ARG A 250 10.23 9.98 -0.09
CA ARG A 250 10.16 8.56 -0.42
C ARG A 250 8.74 8.25 -0.89
N VAL A 251 8.59 7.95 -2.16
CA VAL A 251 7.28 7.63 -2.76
C VAL A 251 7.10 6.12 -2.78
N ILE A 252 6.06 5.64 -2.15
CA ILE A 252 5.68 4.23 -2.05
C ILE A 252 4.38 4.04 -2.82
N GLY A 253 4.36 3.06 -3.71
CA GLY A 253 3.18 2.70 -4.49
C GLY A 253 3.47 1.47 -5.33
N HIS A 254 2.43 0.91 -5.96
CA HIS A 254 2.63 -0.23 -6.85
C HIS A 254 3.56 0.13 -8.01
N GLU A 255 4.52 -0.73 -8.32
CA GLU A 255 5.40 -0.53 -9.46
C GLU A 255 4.66 -0.70 -10.81
N PRO A 256 4.91 0.15 -11.81
CA PRO A 256 5.80 1.33 -11.83
C PRO A 256 5.11 2.64 -11.40
N VAL A 257 3.92 2.57 -10.80
CA VAL A 257 3.10 3.74 -10.45
C VAL A 257 3.83 4.68 -9.47
N GLY A 258 4.49 4.12 -8.45
CA GLY A 258 5.28 4.92 -7.50
C GLY A 258 6.34 5.76 -8.18
N GLU A 259 6.96 5.24 -9.25
CA GLU A 259 7.96 5.98 -10.04
C GLU A 259 7.35 7.17 -10.77
N TRP A 260 6.17 6.98 -11.37
CA TRP A 260 5.47 8.06 -12.04
C TRP A 260 5.16 9.21 -11.07
N PHE A 261 4.64 8.91 -9.88
CA PHE A 261 4.35 9.93 -8.88
C PHE A 261 5.61 10.60 -8.35
N ALA A 262 6.70 9.85 -8.13
CA ALA A 262 7.98 10.42 -7.74
C ALA A 262 8.52 11.40 -8.81
N GLN A 263 8.39 11.04 -10.08
CA GLN A 263 8.79 11.88 -11.19
C GLN A 263 7.89 13.12 -11.31
N ALA A 264 6.56 12.99 -11.12
CA ALA A 264 5.63 14.11 -11.11
C ALA A 264 6.01 15.14 -10.04
N ILE A 265 6.40 14.68 -8.84
CA ILE A 265 6.89 15.56 -7.77
C ILE A 265 8.24 16.19 -8.17
N ALA A 266 9.19 15.40 -8.66
CA ALA A 266 10.54 15.87 -8.95
C ALA A 266 10.61 16.88 -10.09
N MET A 267 9.68 16.83 -11.04
CA MET A 267 9.65 17.71 -12.22
C MET A 267 8.85 19.00 -12.01
N ASP A 268 8.15 19.15 -10.90
CA ASP A 268 7.36 20.35 -10.62
C ASP A 268 8.24 21.47 -10.06
N GLU A 269 8.51 22.48 -10.89
CA GLU A 269 9.35 23.64 -10.51
C GLU A 269 8.79 24.40 -9.32
N SER A 270 7.48 24.40 -9.11
CA SER A 270 6.86 25.08 -7.97
C SER A 270 7.20 24.47 -6.63
N LEU A 271 7.65 23.19 -6.61
CA LEU A 271 8.12 22.50 -5.42
C LEU A 271 9.56 22.91 -5.02
N ALA A 272 10.34 23.48 -5.94
CA ALA A 272 11.68 24.00 -5.62
C ALA A 272 11.66 25.07 -4.52
N GLU A 273 10.55 25.82 -4.40
CA GLU A 273 10.36 26.79 -3.32
C GLU A 273 10.26 26.14 -1.94
N LEU A 274 9.75 24.90 -1.87
CA LEU A 274 9.64 24.13 -0.62
C LEU A 274 10.96 23.46 -0.23
N PHE A 275 11.84 23.24 -1.21
CA PHE A 275 13.11 22.56 -1.03
C PHE A 275 14.30 23.42 -1.50
N PRO A 276 14.52 24.60 -0.90
CA PRO A 276 15.51 25.58 -1.39
C PRO A 276 16.96 25.06 -1.37
N GLN A 277 17.24 24.02 -0.59
CA GLN A 277 18.56 23.38 -0.54
C GLN A 277 18.66 22.14 -1.46
N GLY A 278 17.68 21.94 -2.34
CA GLY A 278 17.53 20.75 -3.16
C GLY A 278 16.84 19.62 -2.41
N GLY A 279 15.77 19.09 -2.99
CA GLY A 279 15.04 17.91 -2.47
C GLY A 279 15.45 16.67 -3.23
N GLU A 280 15.58 15.55 -2.53
CA GLU A 280 15.72 14.25 -3.15
C GLU A 280 14.36 13.56 -3.19
N VAL A 281 13.82 13.29 -4.38
CA VAL A 281 12.58 12.52 -4.56
C VAL A 281 12.91 11.17 -5.16
N ARG A 282 12.57 10.09 -4.46
CA ARG A 282 12.81 8.72 -4.95
C ARG A 282 11.61 7.82 -4.72
N ALA A 283 11.29 7.02 -5.73
CA ALA A 283 10.38 5.89 -5.56
C ALA A 283 11.08 4.77 -4.78
N VAL A 284 10.34 4.18 -3.84
CA VAL A 284 10.72 2.91 -3.22
C VAL A 284 10.37 1.79 -4.21
N ARG A 285 11.29 0.87 -4.42
CA ARG A 285 11.14 -0.24 -5.37
C ARG A 285 11.30 -1.57 -4.67
N SER A 286 10.77 -2.63 -5.24
CA SER A 286 10.87 -3.99 -4.71
C SER A 286 12.32 -4.43 -4.48
N HIS A 287 13.27 -4.02 -5.34
CA HIS A 287 14.68 -4.35 -5.16
C HIS A 287 15.34 -3.74 -3.90
N HIS A 288 14.75 -2.67 -3.32
CA HIS A 288 15.21 -2.18 -2.01
C HIS A 288 14.78 -3.14 -0.89
N VAL A 289 13.70 -3.87 -1.09
CA VAL A 289 13.10 -4.76 -0.08
C VAL A 289 13.61 -6.20 -0.19
N THR A 290 13.96 -6.66 -1.40
CA THR A 290 14.44 -8.03 -1.66
C THR A 290 15.64 -8.47 -0.80
N PRO A 291 16.57 -7.60 -0.35
CA PRO A 291 17.61 -8.02 0.60
C PRO A 291 17.07 -8.43 1.97
N HIS A 292 15.82 -8.12 2.27
CA HIS A 292 15.18 -8.36 3.57
C HIS A 292 14.06 -9.39 3.54
N ILE A 293 13.59 -9.78 2.35
CA ILE A 293 12.48 -10.72 2.15
C ILE A 293 12.79 -11.68 1.01
N GLU A 294 12.54 -12.97 1.21
CA GLU A 294 12.54 -13.95 0.14
C GLU A 294 11.16 -13.94 -0.56
N ALA A 295 11.07 -13.35 -1.75
CA ALA A 295 9.86 -13.34 -2.58
C ALA A 295 10.05 -14.28 -3.78
N HIS A 296 9.03 -15.07 -4.10
CA HIS A 296 9.10 -16.04 -5.19
C HIS A 296 8.47 -15.56 -6.50
N ALA A 297 7.73 -14.44 -6.46
CA ALA A 297 7.17 -13.84 -7.66
C ALA A 297 8.25 -13.15 -8.49
N GLU A 298 8.13 -13.20 -9.82
CA GLU A 298 9.03 -12.48 -10.75
C GLU A 298 8.94 -10.96 -10.54
N ASN A 299 7.74 -10.46 -10.28
CA ASN A 299 7.46 -9.06 -9.97
C ASN A 299 6.68 -8.98 -8.66
N PRO A 300 7.36 -9.00 -7.51
CA PRO A 300 6.70 -9.03 -6.21
C PRO A 300 5.98 -7.71 -5.91
N ASP A 301 4.84 -7.80 -5.24
CA ASP A 301 4.05 -6.64 -4.84
C ASP A 301 4.73 -5.89 -3.69
N LEU A 302 5.21 -4.68 -3.96
CA LEU A 302 5.95 -3.85 -3.01
C LEU A 302 5.18 -3.62 -1.70
N MET A 303 3.86 -3.38 -1.77
CA MET A 303 3.05 -3.12 -0.57
C MET A 303 2.95 -4.37 0.30
N LEU A 304 2.78 -5.54 -0.31
CA LEU A 304 2.78 -6.81 0.41
C LEU A 304 4.15 -7.13 1.02
N MET A 305 5.24 -6.78 0.32
CA MET A 305 6.59 -6.92 0.88
C MET A 305 6.80 -6.02 2.10
N LEU A 306 6.42 -4.74 2.04
CA LEU A 306 6.53 -3.82 3.17
C LEU A 306 5.69 -4.26 4.36
N ASN A 307 4.47 -4.73 4.10
CA ASN A 307 3.60 -5.29 5.12
C ASN A 307 4.21 -6.57 5.74
N ALA A 308 4.88 -7.40 4.96
CA ALA A 308 5.58 -8.59 5.46
C ALA A 308 6.77 -8.23 6.35
N LEU A 309 7.59 -7.22 5.98
CA LEU A 309 8.66 -6.70 6.84
C LEU A 309 8.12 -6.17 8.19
N PHE A 310 6.99 -5.44 8.13
CA PHE A 310 6.36 -4.93 9.33
C PHE A 310 5.91 -6.07 10.25
N VAL A 311 5.26 -7.09 9.69
CA VAL A 311 4.80 -8.27 10.43
C VAL A 311 6.00 -9.00 11.04
N ASP A 312 7.04 -9.25 10.27
CA ASP A 312 8.26 -9.93 10.74
C ASP A 312 8.88 -9.22 11.96
N SER A 313 9.00 -7.89 11.90
CA SER A 313 9.53 -7.10 13.00
C SER A 313 8.70 -7.16 14.28
N HIS A 314 7.38 -7.35 14.16
CA HIS A 314 6.47 -7.43 15.29
C HIS A 314 6.35 -8.83 15.91
N PHE A 315 6.70 -9.86 15.14
CA PHE A 315 6.63 -11.25 15.58
C PHE A 315 7.97 -11.79 16.10
N ASN A 316 9.10 -11.23 15.64
CA ASN A 316 10.44 -11.66 16.03
C ASN A 316 11.05 -10.80 17.15
N ASN A 317 10.42 -9.70 17.55
CA ASN A 317 10.73 -8.88 18.72
C ASN A 317 9.76 -9.17 19.87
#